data_73c8e755fe5606004fa18b21afedebc3
#
_entry.id   73c8e755fe5606004fa18b21afedebc3
#
_cell.length_a   1.000
_cell.length_b   1.000
_cell.length_c   1.000
_cell.angle_alpha   90.00
_cell.angle_beta   90.00
_cell.angle_gamma   90.00
#
_symmetry.space_group_name_H-M   'P 1'
#
loop_
_entity.id
_entity.type
_entity.pdbx_description
1 polymer ?
#
loop_
_entity_poly.entity_id
_entity_poly.type
_entity_poly.pdbx_seq_one_letter_code
_entity_poly.pdbx_strand_id
1 'polypeptide(L)'
;IVRDGGGIKPDIEVLPDSMPNIAHYLQFADTTDLLLNYEIEYMAKHRTVTEPSEFEFSDKDYDEFCAYVIKSGFEYDQVSEKYLKDLEKLARFEGYYEDAKPEFEALKAKLKHDLKKDLAYPYNKEQLKQIIANDIMSAYYFDRGALQNSLRYDKQFAKAAELLKNPEEYRKTLAPTKK
;
A
#
# COMPACT_ATOMS: atom_id res chain seq x y z
N ILE A 1 30.17 21.86 -3.40
CA ILE A 1 30.33 21.92 -1.92
C ILE A 1 29.45 20.83 -1.39
N VAL A 2 30.08 19.72 -0.96
CA VAL A 2 29.41 18.65 -0.23
C VAL A 2 29.09 19.20 1.16
N ARG A 3 27.79 19.38 1.46
CA ARG A 3 27.36 19.75 2.81
C ARG A 3 27.12 18.48 3.59
N ASP A 4 27.89 18.30 4.65
CA ASP A 4 27.72 17.24 5.63
C ASP A 4 26.36 17.41 6.34
N GLY A 5 25.53 16.34 6.38
CA GLY A 5 24.31 16.32 7.20
C GLY A 5 22.97 16.16 6.48
N GLY A 6 22.88 16.07 5.15
CA GLY A 6 21.60 15.99 4.43
C GLY A 6 21.46 14.82 3.44
N GLY A 7 22.49 13.98 3.31
CA GLY A 7 22.51 12.95 2.27
C GLY A 7 22.62 13.51 0.85
N ILE A 8 22.45 12.64 -0.14
CA ILE A 8 22.47 13.02 -1.56
C ILE A 8 21.03 13.18 -2.01
N LYS A 9 20.65 14.39 -2.49
CA LYS A 9 19.35 14.59 -3.11
C LYS A 9 19.37 13.96 -4.50
N PRO A 10 18.39 13.10 -4.84
CA PRO A 10 18.31 12.52 -6.17
C PRO A 10 18.01 13.57 -7.23
N ASP A 11 18.50 13.37 -8.45
CA ASP A 11 18.18 14.25 -9.60
C ASP A 11 16.74 14.04 -10.09
N ILE A 12 16.22 12.82 -9.94
CA ILE A 12 14.82 12.48 -10.23
C ILE A 12 14.21 11.88 -8.96
N GLU A 13 13.19 12.54 -8.45
CA GLU A 13 12.48 12.09 -7.25
C GLU A 13 11.26 11.25 -7.67
N VAL A 14 11.21 10.00 -7.19
CA VAL A 14 10.07 9.09 -7.36
C VAL A 14 9.61 8.67 -5.98
N LEU A 15 8.42 9.13 -5.60
CA LEU A 15 7.84 8.79 -4.30
C LEU A 15 7.36 7.33 -4.31
N PRO A 16 7.66 6.57 -3.26
CA PRO A 16 7.11 5.23 -3.08
C PRO A 16 5.60 5.30 -2.84
N ASP A 17 4.91 4.20 -3.11
CA ASP A 17 3.52 4.06 -2.69
C ASP A 17 3.43 4.03 -1.15
N SER A 18 2.37 4.61 -0.61
CA SER A 18 2.09 4.51 0.82
C SER A 18 1.30 3.24 1.10
N MET A 19 1.64 2.54 2.18
CA MET A 19 0.86 1.39 2.62
C MET A 19 -0.54 1.85 3.07
N PRO A 20 -1.63 1.26 2.55
CA PRO A 20 -2.97 1.57 3.01
C PRO A 20 -3.17 1.15 4.47
N ASN A 21 -4.04 1.87 5.17
CA ASN A 21 -4.32 1.60 6.58
C ASN A 21 -4.78 0.15 6.84
N ILE A 22 -5.67 -0.39 6.01
CA ILE A 22 -6.13 -1.78 6.10
C ILE A 22 -4.98 -2.78 5.96
N ALA A 23 -4.03 -2.53 5.04
CA ALA A 23 -2.87 -3.39 4.86
C ALA A 23 -1.93 -3.34 6.07
N HIS A 24 -1.74 -2.13 6.64
CA HIS A 24 -0.96 -1.97 7.87
C HIS A 24 -1.55 -2.79 9.03
N TYR A 25 -2.87 -2.75 9.21
CA TYR A 25 -3.53 -3.52 10.26
C TYR A 25 -3.45 -5.02 10.03
N LEU A 26 -3.70 -5.50 8.81
CA LEU A 26 -3.61 -6.92 8.46
C LEU A 26 -2.18 -7.49 8.64
N GLN A 27 -1.16 -6.67 8.40
CA GLN A 27 0.24 -7.13 8.41
C GLN A 27 0.92 -6.97 9.79
N PHE A 28 0.58 -5.93 10.56
CA PHE A 28 1.36 -5.56 11.74
C PHE A 28 0.54 -5.43 13.02
N ALA A 29 -0.74 -5.17 12.95
CA ALA A 29 -1.56 -4.86 14.11
C ALA A 29 -2.61 -5.94 14.42
N ASP A 30 -2.85 -6.86 13.51
CA ASP A 30 -3.75 -8.00 13.74
C ASP A 30 -3.07 -9.03 14.65
N THR A 31 -3.69 -9.27 15.80
CA THR A 31 -3.19 -10.24 16.80
C THR A 31 -3.58 -11.69 16.48
N THR A 32 -4.33 -11.90 15.42
CA THR A 32 -4.81 -13.22 14.99
C THR A 32 -3.98 -13.81 13.85
N ASP A 33 -2.97 -13.08 13.38
CA ASP A 33 -2.12 -13.46 12.24
C ASP A 33 -2.95 -13.85 10.99
N LEU A 34 -4.03 -13.10 10.75
CA LEU A 34 -5.04 -13.41 9.74
C LEU A 34 -4.44 -13.55 8.34
N LEU A 35 -3.57 -12.60 7.97
CA LEU A 35 -2.88 -12.61 6.68
C LEU A 35 -2.01 -13.86 6.55
N LEU A 36 -1.14 -14.11 7.51
CA LEU A 36 -0.26 -15.28 7.55
C LEU A 36 -1.04 -16.60 7.49
N ASN A 37 -2.14 -16.70 8.24
CA ASN A 37 -2.96 -17.91 8.24
C ASN A 37 -3.60 -18.16 6.87
N TYR A 38 -4.07 -17.12 6.18
CA TYR A 38 -4.56 -17.24 4.81
C TYR A 38 -3.46 -17.69 3.85
N GLU A 39 -2.27 -17.11 3.95
CA GLU A 39 -1.12 -17.47 3.10
C GLU A 39 -0.71 -18.95 3.31
N ILE A 40 -0.71 -19.44 4.54
CA ILE A 40 -0.47 -20.85 4.85
C ILE A 40 -1.53 -21.74 4.18
N GLU A 41 -2.82 -21.36 4.26
CA GLU A 41 -3.89 -22.10 3.58
C GLU A 41 -3.76 -22.07 2.06
N TYR A 42 -3.36 -20.93 1.50
CA TYR A 42 -3.08 -20.77 0.07
C TYR A 42 -1.95 -21.70 -0.37
N MET A 43 -0.82 -21.70 0.33
CA MET A 43 0.34 -22.53 0.04
C MET A 43 0.03 -24.03 0.20
N ALA A 44 -0.82 -24.41 1.14
CA ALA A 44 -1.25 -25.80 1.29
C ALA A 44 -2.05 -26.32 0.07
N LYS A 45 -2.79 -25.44 -0.60
CA LYS A 45 -3.55 -25.73 -1.83
C LYS A 45 -2.68 -25.67 -3.10
N HIS A 46 -1.63 -24.86 -3.10
CA HIS A 46 -0.78 -24.61 -4.26
C HIS A 46 0.65 -25.09 -3.97
N ARG A 47 0.94 -26.37 -4.22
CA ARG A 47 2.26 -26.95 -3.92
C ARG A 47 3.40 -26.35 -4.75
N THR A 48 3.10 -25.79 -5.88
CA THR A 48 4.03 -25.10 -6.79
C THR A 48 3.39 -23.82 -7.29
N VAL A 49 4.22 -22.82 -7.52
CA VAL A 49 3.83 -21.51 -8.08
C VAL A 49 4.75 -21.19 -9.25
N THR A 50 4.36 -20.21 -10.08
CA THR A 50 5.20 -19.73 -11.17
C THR A 50 6.44 -19.01 -10.65
N GLU A 51 7.42 -18.79 -11.55
CA GLU A 51 8.65 -18.04 -11.22
C GLU A 51 8.33 -16.66 -10.65
N PRO A 52 9.14 -16.14 -9.70
CA PRO A 52 8.87 -14.87 -9.03
C PRO A 52 8.66 -13.68 -9.94
N SER A 53 9.36 -13.63 -11.09
CA SER A 53 9.21 -12.57 -12.09
C SER A 53 7.87 -12.60 -12.84
N GLU A 54 7.13 -13.70 -12.76
CA GLU A 54 5.87 -13.91 -13.48
C GLU A 54 4.68 -14.09 -12.51
N PHE A 55 4.97 -14.40 -11.24
CA PHE A 55 3.91 -14.68 -10.26
C PHE A 55 3.05 -13.44 -10.01
N GLU A 56 1.75 -13.63 -10.15
CA GLU A 56 0.73 -12.64 -9.83
C GLU A 56 -0.35 -13.30 -8.97
N PHE A 57 -0.67 -12.67 -7.84
CA PHE A 57 -1.81 -13.06 -7.03
C PHE A 57 -3.09 -12.69 -7.79
N SER A 58 -3.85 -13.68 -8.26
CA SER A 58 -4.96 -13.46 -9.18
C SER A 58 -6.13 -12.71 -8.53
N ASP A 59 -7.02 -12.15 -9.36
CA ASP A 59 -8.24 -11.52 -8.84
C ASP A 59 -9.17 -12.53 -8.15
N LYS A 60 -9.19 -13.78 -8.66
CA LYS A 60 -9.96 -14.85 -8.03
C LYS A 60 -9.42 -15.18 -6.63
N ASP A 61 -8.09 -15.30 -6.50
CA ASP A 61 -7.46 -15.57 -5.20
C ASP A 61 -7.68 -14.40 -4.23
N TYR A 62 -7.67 -13.16 -4.75
CA TYR A 62 -8.00 -11.98 -3.98
C TYR A 62 -9.45 -11.98 -3.48
N ASP A 63 -10.40 -12.40 -4.31
CA ASP A 63 -11.81 -12.51 -3.90
C ASP A 63 -11.98 -13.59 -2.81
N GLU A 64 -11.24 -14.70 -2.89
CA GLU A 64 -11.19 -15.72 -1.83
C GLU A 64 -10.58 -15.16 -0.54
N PHE A 65 -9.51 -14.38 -0.64
CA PHE A 65 -8.93 -13.65 0.50
C PHE A 65 -9.92 -12.67 1.13
N CYS A 66 -10.61 -11.86 0.33
CA CYS A 66 -11.64 -10.95 0.84
C CYS A 66 -12.75 -11.69 1.60
N ALA A 67 -13.22 -12.81 1.06
CA ALA A 67 -14.22 -13.64 1.72
C ALA A 67 -13.70 -14.21 3.06
N TYR A 68 -12.44 -14.61 3.11
CA TYR A 68 -11.78 -15.09 4.32
C TYR A 68 -11.69 -13.98 5.39
N VAL A 69 -11.22 -12.79 5.03
CA VAL A 69 -11.11 -11.63 5.93
C VAL A 69 -12.49 -11.21 6.47
N ILE A 70 -13.51 -11.15 5.60
CA ILE A 70 -14.87 -10.79 6.03
C ILE A 70 -15.43 -11.85 7.00
N LYS A 71 -15.22 -13.13 6.72
CA LYS A 71 -15.71 -14.24 7.57
C LYS A 71 -15.04 -14.26 8.94
N SER A 72 -13.78 -13.84 9.05
CA SER A 72 -13.06 -13.79 10.33
C SER A 72 -13.62 -12.73 11.30
N GLY A 73 -14.41 -11.78 10.80
CA GLY A 73 -14.88 -10.64 11.59
C GLY A 73 -13.78 -9.61 11.84
N PHE A 74 -12.78 -9.53 10.96
CA PHE A 74 -11.71 -8.56 11.06
C PHE A 74 -12.24 -7.12 11.13
N GLU A 75 -11.75 -6.40 12.13
CA GLU A 75 -12.04 -4.98 12.34
C GLU A 75 -10.73 -4.22 12.51
N TYR A 76 -10.71 -2.98 12.09
CA TYR A 76 -9.56 -2.10 12.26
C TYR A 76 -9.98 -0.64 12.42
N ASP A 77 -9.16 0.16 13.10
CA ASP A 77 -9.45 1.56 13.39
C ASP A 77 -9.18 2.44 12.16
N GLN A 78 -10.15 3.28 11.82
CA GLN A 78 -9.95 4.32 10.83
C GLN A 78 -9.46 5.61 11.50
N VAL A 79 -8.23 5.99 11.16
CA VAL A 79 -7.59 7.21 11.66
C VAL A 79 -8.38 8.46 11.25
N SER A 80 -8.97 8.46 10.05
CA SER A 80 -9.80 9.54 9.53
C SER A 80 -11.05 9.82 10.38
N GLU A 81 -11.72 8.76 10.87
CA GLU A 81 -12.89 8.93 11.77
C GLU A 81 -12.52 9.60 13.10
N LYS A 82 -11.35 9.23 13.63
CA LYS A 82 -10.84 9.83 14.87
C LYS A 82 -10.56 11.32 14.67
N TYR A 83 -9.84 11.69 13.63
CA TYR A 83 -9.55 13.09 13.34
C TYR A 83 -10.81 13.89 13.00
N LEU A 84 -11.79 13.29 12.32
CA LEU A 84 -13.07 13.95 12.08
C LEU A 84 -13.80 14.27 13.38
N LYS A 85 -13.85 13.32 14.32
CA LYS A 85 -14.44 13.56 15.65
C LYS A 85 -13.72 14.67 16.42
N ASP A 86 -12.40 14.72 16.31
CA ASP A 86 -11.62 15.77 16.97
C ASP A 86 -11.83 17.13 16.30
N LEU A 87 -11.94 17.16 14.97
CA LEU A 87 -12.27 18.37 14.22
C LEU A 87 -13.69 18.88 14.55
N GLU A 88 -14.69 17.99 14.71
CA GLU A 88 -16.03 18.36 15.16
C GLU A 88 -16.00 19.03 16.55
N LYS A 89 -15.21 18.49 17.50
CA LYS A 89 -15.05 19.09 18.83
C LYS A 89 -14.44 20.48 18.74
N LEU A 90 -13.42 20.64 17.91
CA LEU A 90 -12.74 21.92 17.71
C LEU A 90 -13.69 22.96 17.08
N ALA A 91 -14.43 22.57 16.04
CA ALA A 91 -15.41 23.43 15.39
C ALA A 91 -16.53 23.89 16.34
N ARG A 92 -16.97 23.02 17.26
CA ARG A 92 -17.93 23.38 18.33
C ARG A 92 -17.33 24.39 19.30
N PHE A 93 -16.07 24.21 19.70
CA PHE A 93 -15.37 25.13 20.58
C PHE A 93 -15.17 26.49 19.94
N GLU A 94 -14.87 26.53 18.63
CA GLU A 94 -14.69 27.75 17.86
C GLU A 94 -16.00 28.42 17.41
N GLY A 95 -17.14 27.75 17.60
CA GLY A 95 -18.49 28.32 17.44
C GLY A 95 -19.06 28.26 16.02
N TYR A 96 -18.40 27.63 15.04
CA TYR A 96 -18.88 27.52 13.65
C TYR A 96 -19.43 26.13 13.24
N TYR A 97 -19.53 25.20 14.19
CA TYR A 97 -20.01 23.84 13.88
C TYR A 97 -21.42 23.82 13.30
N GLU A 98 -22.35 24.63 13.83
CA GLU A 98 -23.74 24.59 13.38
C GLU A 98 -23.88 25.07 11.93
N ASP A 99 -23.06 25.99 11.48
CA ASP A 99 -23.05 26.47 10.09
C ASP A 99 -22.43 25.43 9.13
N ALA A 100 -21.45 24.62 9.62
CA ALA A 100 -20.76 23.59 8.86
C ALA A 100 -21.30 22.16 9.06
N LYS A 101 -22.38 22.02 9.82
CA LYS A 101 -22.93 20.71 10.19
C LYS A 101 -23.29 19.82 9.00
N PRO A 102 -23.93 20.33 7.92
CA PRO A 102 -24.23 19.51 6.75
C PRO A 102 -22.98 18.89 6.11
N GLU A 103 -21.88 19.64 6.06
CA GLU A 103 -20.59 19.20 5.50
C GLU A 103 -19.94 18.13 6.38
N PHE A 104 -19.99 18.31 7.71
CA PHE A 104 -19.52 17.31 8.67
C PHE A 104 -20.28 15.99 8.53
N GLU A 105 -21.61 16.04 8.47
CA GLU A 105 -22.45 14.85 8.33
C GLU A 105 -22.23 14.16 6.94
N ALA A 106 -22.10 14.95 5.88
CA ALA A 106 -21.79 14.42 4.57
C ALA A 106 -20.41 13.73 4.53
N LEU A 107 -19.39 14.34 5.15
CA LEU A 107 -18.05 13.75 5.24
C LEU A 107 -18.06 12.48 6.10
N LYS A 108 -18.72 12.51 7.24
CA LYS A 108 -18.88 11.36 8.12
C LYS A 108 -19.55 10.16 7.43
N ALA A 109 -20.59 10.42 6.64
CA ALA A 109 -21.25 9.38 5.86
C ALA A 109 -20.32 8.77 4.79
N LYS A 110 -19.44 9.59 4.17
CA LYS A 110 -18.46 9.11 3.19
C LYS A 110 -17.29 8.36 3.80
N LEU A 111 -16.85 8.77 4.99
CA LEU A 111 -15.75 8.15 5.73
C LEU A 111 -16.20 6.96 6.59
N LYS A 112 -17.51 6.67 6.62
CA LYS A 112 -18.02 5.53 7.41
C LYS A 112 -17.33 4.25 6.96
N HIS A 113 -16.75 3.56 7.92
CA HIS A 113 -16.06 2.29 7.71
C HIS A 113 -16.99 1.22 7.10
N ASP A 114 -16.50 0.58 6.06
CA ASP A 114 -17.13 -0.57 5.41
C ASP A 114 -16.02 -1.47 4.87
N LEU A 115 -15.72 -2.54 5.60
CA LEU A 115 -14.64 -3.47 5.26
C LEU A 115 -14.73 -3.99 3.80
N LYS A 116 -15.96 -4.26 3.31
CA LYS A 116 -16.14 -4.74 1.93
C LYS A 116 -15.74 -3.69 0.90
N LYS A 117 -16.09 -2.42 1.16
CA LYS A 117 -15.69 -1.32 0.28
C LYS A 117 -14.20 -1.05 0.36
N ASP A 118 -13.62 -1.15 1.55
CA ASP A 118 -12.20 -0.91 1.75
C ASP A 118 -11.35 -1.98 1.05
N LEU A 119 -11.75 -3.25 1.13
CA LEU A 119 -11.12 -4.34 0.39
C LEU A 119 -11.32 -4.21 -1.13
N ALA A 120 -12.47 -3.71 -1.59
CA ALA A 120 -12.76 -3.51 -3.01
C ALA A 120 -12.16 -2.22 -3.58
N TYR A 121 -11.66 -1.31 -2.74
CA TYR A 121 -11.07 -0.07 -3.21
C TYR A 121 -9.81 -0.33 -4.05
N PRO A 122 -9.71 0.17 -5.29
CA PRO A 122 -8.69 -0.25 -6.24
C PRO A 122 -7.27 -0.16 -5.70
N TYR A 123 -6.93 0.94 -5.01
CA TYR A 123 -5.61 1.11 -4.42
C TYR A 123 -5.31 0.09 -3.32
N ASN A 124 -6.26 -0.16 -2.41
CA ASN A 124 -6.10 -1.15 -1.34
C ASN A 124 -5.96 -2.55 -1.91
N LYS A 125 -6.80 -2.90 -2.90
CA LYS A 125 -6.75 -4.19 -3.61
C LYS A 125 -5.37 -4.42 -4.23
N GLU A 126 -4.85 -3.42 -4.95
CA GLU A 126 -3.54 -3.52 -5.59
C GLU A 126 -2.42 -3.71 -4.57
N GLN A 127 -2.39 -2.90 -3.51
CA GLN A 127 -1.38 -3.00 -2.47
C GLN A 127 -1.44 -4.33 -1.70
N LEU A 128 -2.64 -4.79 -1.35
CA LEU A 128 -2.82 -6.08 -0.66
C LEU A 128 -2.39 -7.26 -1.56
N LYS A 129 -2.74 -7.24 -2.84
CA LYS A 129 -2.28 -8.26 -3.80
C LYS A 129 -0.75 -8.31 -3.90
N GLN A 130 -0.08 -7.15 -3.91
CA GLN A 130 1.39 -7.07 -3.95
C GLN A 130 2.02 -7.61 -2.67
N ILE A 131 1.47 -7.28 -1.50
CA ILE A 131 1.94 -7.77 -0.20
C ILE A 131 1.82 -9.30 -0.16
N ILE A 132 0.63 -9.85 -0.43
CA ILE A 132 0.38 -11.30 -0.42
C ILE A 132 1.28 -12.03 -1.44
N ALA A 133 1.42 -11.48 -2.64
CA ALA A 133 2.30 -12.06 -3.66
C ALA A 133 3.76 -12.10 -3.20
N ASN A 134 4.24 -11.03 -2.56
CA ASN A 134 5.59 -10.95 -2.06
C ASN A 134 5.86 -11.95 -0.93
N ASP A 135 4.92 -12.09 0.01
CA ASP A 135 5.02 -13.03 1.12
C ASP A 135 4.98 -14.49 0.64
N ILE A 136 4.09 -14.80 -0.30
CA ILE A 136 4.07 -16.11 -0.97
C ILE A 136 5.41 -16.38 -1.67
N MET A 137 5.96 -15.41 -2.43
CA MET A 137 7.24 -15.58 -3.08
C MET A 137 8.39 -15.74 -2.10
N SER A 138 8.34 -15.06 -0.97
CA SER A 138 9.30 -15.26 0.12
C SER A 138 9.25 -16.69 0.67
N ALA A 139 8.07 -17.25 0.82
CA ALA A 139 7.89 -18.61 1.33
C ALA A 139 8.41 -19.69 0.36
N TYR A 140 8.24 -19.52 -0.96
CA TYR A 140 8.69 -20.51 -1.96
C TYR A 140 10.12 -20.31 -2.43
N TYR A 141 10.58 -19.07 -2.52
CA TYR A 141 11.85 -18.71 -3.16
C TYR A 141 12.75 -17.84 -2.27
N PHE A 142 12.43 -17.71 -0.98
CA PHE A 142 13.14 -16.90 0.01
C PHE A 142 13.24 -15.42 -0.38
N ASP A 143 14.11 -14.67 0.27
CA ASP A 143 14.30 -13.23 0.05
C ASP A 143 14.58 -12.86 -1.40
N ARG A 144 15.28 -13.73 -2.13
CA ARG A 144 15.57 -13.50 -3.54
C ARG A 144 14.30 -13.51 -4.38
N GLY A 145 13.37 -14.42 -4.10
CA GLY A 145 12.10 -14.50 -4.81
C GLY A 145 11.20 -13.31 -4.50
N ALA A 146 11.11 -12.93 -3.23
CA ALA A 146 10.38 -11.76 -2.79
C ALA A 146 10.90 -10.49 -3.48
N LEU A 147 12.22 -10.27 -3.47
CA LEU A 147 12.84 -9.13 -4.13
C LEU A 147 12.56 -9.14 -5.65
N GLN A 148 12.70 -10.28 -6.30
CA GLN A 148 12.46 -10.38 -7.74
C GLN A 148 11.00 -10.08 -8.12
N ASN A 149 10.05 -10.50 -7.29
CA ASN A 149 8.63 -10.19 -7.50
C ASN A 149 8.34 -8.71 -7.25
N SER A 150 8.86 -8.13 -6.16
CA SER A 150 8.62 -6.73 -5.78
C SER A 150 9.12 -5.72 -6.82
N LEU A 151 10.21 -6.02 -7.56
CA LEU A 151 10.71 -5.16 -8.63
C LEU A 151 9.68 -4.90 -9.75
N ARG A 152 8.69 -5.76 -9.92
CA ARG A 152 7.61 -5.59 -10.91
C ARG A 152 6.72 -4.38 -10.61
N TYR A 153 6.62 -4.03 -9.34
CA TYR A 153 5.75 -2.96 -8.82
C TYR A 153 6.53 -1.73 -8.36
N ASP A 154 7.87 -1.83 -8.35
CA ASP A 154 8.75 -0.75 -7.89
C ASP A 154 8.83 0.37 -8.93
N LYS A 155 8.18 1.49 -8.62
CA LYS A 155 8.15 2.69 -9.47
C LYS A 155 9.53 3.34 -9.63
N GLN A 156 10.39 3.23 -8.62
CA GLN A 156 11.76 3.76 -8.66
C GLN A 156 12.60 2.93 -9.62
N PHE A 157 12.50 1.60 -9.52
CA PHE A 157 13.14 0.68 -10.45
C PHE A 157 12.66 0.89 -11.89
N ALA A 158 11.34 0.99 -12.10
CA ALA A 158 10.76 1.23 -13.41
C ALA A 158 11.27 2.54 -14.03
N LYS A 159 11.31 3.64 -13.23
CA LYS A 159 11.83 4.93 -13.70
C LYS A 159 13.32 4.90 -13.99
N ALA A 160 14.11 4.22 -13.18
CA ALA A 160 15.53 4.03 -13.43
C ALA A 160 15.78 3.23 -14.72
N ALA A 161 15.03 2.14 -14.93
CA ALA A 161 15.12 1.34 -16.13
C ALA A 161 14.71 2.11 -17.40
N GLU A 162 13.68 2.95 -17.32
CA GLU A 162 13.27 3.86 -18.40
C GLU A 162 14.39 4.84 -18.75
N LEU A 163 14.96 5.49 -17.76
CA LEU A 163 16.04 6.47 -17.93
C LEU A 163 17.28 5.83 -18.59
N LEU A 164 17.66 4.63 -18.16
CA LEU A 164 18.79 3.91 -18.73
C LEU A 164 18.57 3.48 -20.20
N LYS A 165 17.31 3.29 -20.61
CA LYS A 165 16.95 3.03 -22.02
C LYS A 165 17.02 4.28 -22.90
N ASN A 166 17.10 5.47 -22.31
CA ASN A 166 17.21 6.75 -23.02
C ASN A 166 18.56 7.44 -22.70
N PRO A 167 19.64 7.14 -23.46
CA PRO A 167 20.98 7.66 -23.18
C PRO A 167 21.09 9.19 -23.27
N GLU A 168 20.23 9.84 -24.04
CA GLU A 168 20.24 11.31 -24.16
C GLU A 168 19.68 11.96 -22.90
N GLU A 169 18.54 11.47 -22.40
CA GLU A 169 17.92 11.92 -21.17
C GLU A 169 18.83 11.66 -19.95
N TYR A 170 19.43 10.47 -19.89
CA TYR A 170 20.41 10.11 -18.86
C TYR A 170 21.58 11.09 -18.82
N ARG A 171 22.21 11.40 -19.97
CA ARG A 171 23.31 12.37 -20.04
C ARG A 171 22.87 13.77 -19.66
N LYS A 172 21.66 14.18 -20.07
CA LYS A 172 21.09 15.49 -19.72
C LYS A 172 20.85 15.63 -18.21
N THR A 173 20.36 14.57 -17.58
CA THR A 173 20.12 14.53 -16.12
C THR A 173 21.44 14.65 -15.33
N LEU A 174 22.51 14.00 -15.79
CA LEU A 174 23.82 14.08 -15.15
C LEU A 174 24.65 15.33 -15.54
N ALA A 175 24.17 16.11 -16.49
CA ALA A 175 24.90 17.30 -16.92
C ALA A 175 24.96 18.35 -15.78
N PRO A 176 26.11 18.99 -15.55
CA PRO A 176 26.21 20.03 -14.51
C PRO A 176 25.19 21.14 -14.75
N THR A 177 24.35 21.41 -13.76
CA THR A 177 23.45 22.58 -13.80
C THR A 177 24.33 23.82 -13.85
N LYS A 178 24.34 24.54 -14.97
CA LYS A 178 25.00 25.86 -15.04
C LYS A 178 24.33 26.77 -13.99
N LYS A 179 25.07 27.06 -12.92
CA LYS A 179 24.71 28.10 -11.96
C LYS A 179 24.89 29.47 -12.59
#